data_471a027ef2f688a74ef2abf224d95138
#
_entry.id   471a027ef2f688a74ef2abf224d95138
#
_cell.length_a   1.000
_cell.length_b   1.000
_cell.length_c   1.000
_cell.angle_alpha   90.00
_cell.angle_beta   90.00
_cell.angle_gamma   90.00
#
_symmetry.space_group_name_H-M   'P 1'
#
loop_
_entity.id
_entity.type
_entity.pdbx_description
1 polymer ?
#
loop_
_entity_poly.entity_id
_entity_poly.type
_entity_poly.pdbx_seq_one_letter_code
_entity_poly.pdbx_strand_id
1 'polypeptide(L)'
;MLYMIINLIKYYSFLSLVIIPITMSANDITMPPDEVLKMPLPLPYNGEIYFESDIERFLDSSINKSKQPIIIFGGNWCPDCRILEGTLQLPTIKKYMIEHYEILHVDVGRYDKNMNLISYFKIPKEEGVPRVLVFDNKKNILNMESTKEWTTARDRKQQEIFNYFQALVQ
;
A
#
# COMPACT_ATOMS: atom_id res chain seq x y z
N MET A 1 15.05 -65.03 48.05
CA MET A 1 13.81 -65.17 47.26
C MET A 1 13.50 -63.78 46.71
N LEU A 2 13.90 -63.58 45.48
CA LEU A 2 14.06 -62.23 44.86
C LEU A 2 12.85 -62.02 43.90
N TYR A 3 12.01 -61.06 44.19
CA TYR A 3 10.93 -60.68 43.26
C TYR A 3 11.42 -59.49 42.44
N MET A 4 11.63 -59.79 41.18
CA MET A 4 11.94 -58.82 40.13
C MET A 4 10.61 -58.11 39.73
N ILE A 5 10.55 -56.82 40.02
CA ILE A 5 9.46 -55.98 39.53
C ILE A 5 9.91 -55.35 38.20
N ILE A 6 9.32 -55.80 37.11
CA ILE A 6 9.57 -55.24 35.79
C ILE A 6 8.64 -54.01 35.62
N ASN A 7 9.27 -52.80 35.61
CA ASN A 7 8.58 -51.58 35.27
C ASN A 7 8.42 -51.49 33.76
N LEU A 8 7.18 -51.61 33.30
CA LEU A 8 6.79 -51.28 31.92
C LEU A 8 6.65 -49.74 31.83
N ILE A 9 7.66 -49.08 31.27
CA ILE A 9 7.56 -47.68 30.89
C ILE A 9 6.78 -47.64 29.56
N LYS A 10 5.52 -47.20 29.61
CA LYS A 10 4.74 -46.91 28.44
C LYS A 10 5.28 -45.63 27.79
N TYR A 11 5.92 -45.75 26.65
CA TYR A 11 6.25 -44.63 25.75
C TYR A 11 4.95 -44.11 25.11
N TYR A 12 4.42 -43.03 25.65
CA TYR A 12 3.43 -42.24 24.92
C TYR A 12 4.18 -41.36 23.91
N SER A 13 4.19 -41.82 22.64
CA SER A 13 4.59 -40.99 21.52
C SER A 13 3.56 -39.92 21.30
N PHE A 14 3.82 -38.68 21.77
CA PHE A 14 3.04 -37.49 21.43
C PHE A 14 3.37 -37.14 19.98
N LEU A 15 2.52 -37.60 19.05
CA LEU A 15 2.52 -37.15 17.66
C LEU A 15 1.98 -35.71 17.64
N SER A 16 2.87 -34.73 17.78
CA SER A 16 2.49 -33.32 17.63
C SER A 16 2.14 -33.08 16.15
N LEU A 17 0.83 -32.96 15.88
CA LEU A 17 0.31 -32.55 14.59
C LEU A 17 0.74 -31.08 14.36
N VAL A 18 1.82 -30.87 13.63
CA VAL A 18 2.24 -29.55 13.16
C VAL A 18 1.22 -29.11 12.11
N ILE A 19 0.26 -28.29 12.55
CA ILE A 19 -0.63 -27.57 11.64
C ILE A 19 0.22 -26.49 10.98
N ILE A 20 0.74 -26.77 9.78
CA ILE A 20 1.36 -25.76 8.94
C ILE A 20 0.21 -24.89 8.43
N PRO A 21 0.15 -23.58 8.77
CA PRO A 21 -0.85 -22.70 8.17
C PRO A 21 -0.56 -22.67 6.66
N ILE A 22 -1.50 -23.14 5.85
CA ILE A 22 -1.49 -22.92 4.42
C ILE A 22 -1.78 -21.41 4.27
N THR A 23 -0.73 -20.60 4.13
CA THR A 23 -0.89 -19.23 3.65
C THR A 23 -1.35 -19.34 2.21
N MET A 24 -2.64 -19.18 1.97
CA MET A 24 -3.13 -18.91 0.62
C MET A 24 -2.47 -17.62 0.16
N SER A 25 -1.44 -17.74 -0.66
CA SER A 25 -0.97 -16.61 -1.47
C SER A 25 -2.16 -16.21 -2.33
N ALA A 26 -2.69 -15.02 -2.11
CA ALA A 26 -3.64 -14.43 -3.04
C ALA A 26 -2.95 -14.46 -4.41
N ASN A 27 -3.60 -15.06 -5.42
CA ASN A 27 -3.05 -15.07 -6.77
C ASN A 27 -2.95 -13.62 -7.23
N ASP A 28 -1.72 -13.12 -7.41
CA ASP A 28 -1.50 -11.78 -7.91
C ASP A 28 -2.23 -11.61 -9.25
N ILE A 29 -3.06 -10.59 -9.32
CA ILE A 29 -3.81 -10.29 -10.54
C ILE A 29 -2.82 -9.74 -11.57
N THR A 30 -2.79 -10.34 -12.75
CA THR A 30 -1.98 -9.88 -13.88
C THR A 30 -2.81 -9.00 -14.79
N MET A 31 -2.24 -7.87 -15.18
CA MET A 31 -2.86 -6.96 -16.16
C MET A 31 -2.93 -7.61 -17.54
N PRO A 32 -4.01 -7.37 -18.30
CA PRO A 32 -4.04 -7.65 -19.73
C PRO A 32 -2.94 -6.86 -20.49
N PRO A 33 -2.28 -7.46 -21.48
CA PRO A 33 -1.15 -6.83 -22.19
C PRO A 33 -1.56 -5.62 -23.06
N ASP A 34 -2.83 -5.46 -23.36
CA ASP A 34 -3.42 -4.35 -24.11
C ASP A 34 -3.79 -3.15 -23.22
N GLU A 35 -3.76 -3.30 -21.89
CA GLU A 35 -3.90 -2.19 -20.97
C GLU A 35 -2.59 -1.39 -20.89
N VAL A 36 -2.50 -0.32 -21.63
CA VAL A 36 -1.34 0.57 -21.69
C VAL A 36 -1.71 2.01 -21.33
N LEU A 37 -0.73 2.77 -20.87
CA LEU A 37 -0.91 4.19 -20.56
C LEU A 37 -1.38 4.95 -21.81
N LYS A 38 -2.41 5.78 -21.62
CA LYS A 38 -2.96 6.65 -22.67
C LYS A 38 -2.59 8.10 -22.40
N MET A 39 -2.28 8.82 -23.48
CA MET A 39 -2.04 10.26 -23.41
C MET A 39 -3.34 11.04 -23.69
N PRO A 40 -3.53 12.22 -23.08
CA PRO A 40 -2.67 12.83 -22.05
C PRO A 40 -2.79 12.12 -20.70
N LEU A 41 -1.69 12.06 -19.93
CA LEU A 41 -1.70 11.51 -18.57
C LEU A 41 -2.57 12.37 -17.65
N PRO A 42 -3.19 11.76 -16.61
CA PRO A 42 -4.05 12.45 -15.64
C PRO A 42 -3.37 13.61 -14.92
N LEU A 43 -4.19 14.51 -14.37
CA LEU A 43 -3.77 15.64 -13.53
C LEU A 43 -4.56 15.58 -12.21
N PRO A 44 -4.20 14.66 -11.27
CA PRO A 44 -5.02 14.35 -10.11
C PRO A 44 -4.98 15.40 -8.98
N TYR A 45 -4.03 16.33 -9.02
CA TYR A 45 -3.81 17.30 -7.95
C TYR A 45 -4.60 18.58 -8.23
N ASN A 46 -5.49 18.94 -7.29
CA ASN A 46 -6.44 20.06 -7.43
C ASN A 46 -6.00 21.36 -6.75
N GLY A 47 -4.84 21.34 -6.04
CA GLY A 47 -4.29 22.51 -5.35
C GLY A 47 -4.91 22.79 -3.97
N GLU A 48 -5.77 21.92 -3.45
CA GLU A 48 -6.38 22.08 -2.12
C GLU A 48 -5.34 22.07 -1.00
N ILE A 49 -5.64 22.83 0.05
CA ILE A 49 -4.85 22.85 1.28
C ILE A 49 -5.56 22.00 2.33
N TYR A 50 -4.81 21.07 2.89
CA TYR A 50 -5.30 20.16 3.92
C TYR A 50 -4.63 20.44 5.26
N PHE A 51 -5.40 20.28 6.33
CA PHE A 51 -4.92 20.30 7.70
C PHE A 51 -4.86 18.85 8.24
N GLU A 52 -4.16 18.63 9.33
CA GLU A 52 -4.07 17.31 9.99
C GLU A 52 -5.46 16.74 10.30
N SER A 53 -6.42 17.59 10.70
CA SER A 53 -7.80 17.20 10.95
C SER A 53 -8.53 16.68 9.68
N ASP A 54 -8.16 17.17 8.50
CA ASP A 54 -8.74 16.70 7.23
C ASP A 54 -8.20 15.31 6.91
N ILE A 55 -6.91 15.10 7.16
CA ILE A 55 -6.25 13.81 7.03
C ILE A 55 -6.90 12.79 7.97
N GLU A 56 -7.06 13.12 9.24
CA GLU A 56 -7.72 12.22 10.20
C GLU A 56 -9.14 11.84 9.76
N ARG A 57 -9.93 12.80 9.29
CA ARG A 57 -11.27 12.53 8.76
C ARG A 57 -11.24 11.63 7.53
N PHE A 58 -10.28 11.84 6.63
CA PHE A 58 -10.11 10.97 5.46
C PHE A 58 -9.80 9.53 5.88
N LEU A 59 -8.83 9.34 6.79
CA LEU A 59 -8.46 8.01 7.30
C LEU A 59 -9.66 7.31 7.93
N ASP A 60 -10.38 8.00 8.84
CA ASP A 60 -11.57 7.44 9.49
C ASP A 60 -12.68 7.11 8.50
N SER A 61 -12.94 7.99 7.53
CA SER A 61 -13.95 7.78 6.50
C SER A 61 -13.64 6.55 5.65
N SER A 62 -12.37 6.39 5.24
CA SER A 62 -11.94 5.26 4.41
C SER A 62 -12.09 3.93 5.16
N ILE A 63 -11.62 3.88 6.41
CA ILE A 63 -11.70 2.70 7.26
C ILE A 63 -13.18 2.32 7.52
N ASN A 64 -14.04 3.30 7.78
CA ASN A 64 -15.48 3.07 7.97
C ASN A 64 -16.17 2.50 6.71
N LYS A 65 -15.61 2.73 5.54
CA LYS A 65 -16.05 2.12 4.26
C LYS A 65 -15.39 0.77 3.99
N SER A 66 -14.63 0.23 4.94
CA SER A 66 -13.81 -0.98 4.76
C SER A 66 -12.80 -0.86 3.61
N LYS A 67 -12.19 0.33 3.45
CA LYS A 67 -11.13 0.63 2.48
C LYS A 67 -9.84 0.95 3.21
N GLN A 68 -8.71 0.49 2.67
CA GLN A 68 -7.41 0.95 3.14
C GLN A 68 -7.14 2.37 2.62
N PRO A 69 -6.79 3.34 3.49
CA PRO A 69 -6.44 4.67 3.04
C PRO A 69 -5.09 4.70 2.33
N ILE A 70 -5.01 5.48 1.25
CA ILE A 70 -3.75 5.85 0.61
C ILE A 70 -3.68 7.37 0.52
N ILE A 71 -2.55 7.95 0.89
CA ILE A 71 -2.24 9.36 0.65
C ILE A 71 -1.08 9.44 -0.34
N ILE A 72 -1.27 10.21 -1.42
CA ILE A 72 -0.23 10.41 -2.44
C ILE A 72 0.10 11.90 -2.51
N PHE A 73 1.27 12.26 -1.99
CA PHE A 73 1.82 13.61 -2.14
C PHE A 73 2.49 13.76 -3.49
N GLY A 74 2.19 14.85 -4.19
CA GLY A 74 2.77 15.08 -5.51
C GLY A 74 2.32 16.38 -6.15
N GLY A 75 2.41 16.46 -7.47
CA GLY A 75 1.96 17.62 -8.23
C GLY A 75 1.82 17.31 -9.71
N ASN A 76 0.93 18.03 -10.40
CA ASN A 76 0.67 17.83 -11.83
C ASN A 76 1.86 18.14 -12.75
N TRP A 77 2.87 18.82 -12.25
CA TRP A 77 4.13 19.09 -12.94
C TRP A 77 5.10 17.91 -12.92
N CYS A 78 4.87 16.92 -12.04
CA CYS A 78 5.77 15.78 -11.82
C CYS A 78 5.41 14.65 -12.80
N PRO A 79 6.30 14.23 -13.71
CA PRO A 79 6.02 13.15 -14.65
C PRO A 79 5.72 11.81 -13.95
N ASP A 80 6.49 11.46 -12.91
CA ASP A 80 6.31 10.20 -12.17
C ASP A 80 4.97 10.16 -11.45
N CYS A 81 4.53 11.28 -10.88
CA CYS A 81 3.21 11.41 -10.25
C CYS A 81 2.08 11.13 -11.25
N ARG A 82 2.22 11.66 -12.47
CA ARG A 82 1.23 11.47 -13.53
C ARG A 82 1.25 10.06 -14.12
N ILE A 83 2.42 9.45 -14.22
CA ILE A 83 2.57 8.05 -14.65
C ILE A 83 1.99 7.11 -13.59
N LEU A 84 2.29 7.33 -12.32
CA LEU A 84 1.69 6.58 -11.22
C LEU A 84 0.15 6.64 -11.31
N GLU A 85 -0.42 7.85 -11.37
CA GLU A 85 -1.87 8.01 -11.49
C GLU A 85 -2.41 7.37 -12.76
N GLY A 86 -1.77 7.56 -13.92
CA GLY A 86 -2.16 6.91 -15.16
C GLY A 86 -2.21 5.39 -15.04
N THR A 87 -1.26 4.80 -14.32
CA THR A 87 -1.22 3.36 -14.03
C THR A 87 -2.39 2.96 -13.14
N LEU A 88 -2.67 3.70 -12.06
CA LEU A 88 -3.80 3.43 -11.17
C LEU A 88 -5.17 3.55 -11.87
N GLN A 89 -5.24 4.27 -13.00
CA GLN A 89 -6.47 4.42 -13.81
C GLN A 89 -6.62 3.35 -14.90
N LEU A 90 -5.66 2.45 -15.10
CA LEU A 90 -5.82 1.32 -16.03
C LEU A 90 -6.97 0.41 -15.57
N PRO A 91 -7.83 -0.08 -16.46
CA PRO A 91 -9.11 -0.70 -16.11
C PRO A 91 -9.00 -1.79 -15.02
N THR A 92 -8.09 -2.75 -15.20
CA THR A 92 -7.88 -3.83 -14.23
C THR A 92 -7.39 -3.31 -12.87
N ILE A 93 -6.41 -2.41 -12.89
CA ILE A 93 -5.83 -1.81 -11.67
C ILE A 93 -6.87 -0.93 -10.98
N LYS A 94 -7.56 -0.06 -11.73
CA LYS A 94 -8.60 0.83 -11.20
C LYS A 94 -9.69 0.06 -10.46
N LYS A 95 -10.16 -1.05 -11.05
CA LYS A 95 -11.17 -1.91 -10.41
C LYS A 95 -10.66 -2.40 -9.05
N TYR A 96 -9.43 -2.92 -9.01
CA TYR A 96 -8.80 -3.39 -7.78
C TYR A 96 -8.63 -2.26 -6.75
N MET A 97 -8.11 -1.11 -7.19
CA MET A 97 -7.91 0.03 -6.29
C MET A 97 -9.23 0.52 -5.68
N ILE A 98 -10.29 0.61 -6.47
CA ILE A 98 -11.63 0.99 -5.97
C ILE A 98 -12.17 -0.05 -4.99
N GLU A 99 -11.88 -1.34 -5.19
CA GLU A 99 -12.35 -2.41 -4.32
C GLU A 99 -11.65 -2.38 -2.95
N HIS A 100 -10.37 -2.10 -2.89
CA HIS A 100 -9.56 -2.25 -1.67
C HIS A 100 -9.16 -0.94 -1.02
N TYR A 101 -9.04 0.15 -1.80
CA TYR A 101 -8.41 1.39 -1.36
C TYR A 101 -9.31 2.61 -1.52
N GLU A 102 -9.04 3.64 -0.73
CA GLU A 102 -9.48 5.01 -0.96
C GLU A 102 -8.26 5.91 -1.04
N ILE A 103 -8.17 6.74 -2.08
CA ILE A 103 -6.97 7.52 -2.39
C ILE A 103 -7.24 9.01 -2.19
N LEU A 104 -6.36 9.68 -1.44
CA LEU A 104 -6.31 11.14 -1.33
C LEU A 104 -5.03 11.65 -2.01
N HIS A 105 -5.19 12.49 -3.02
CA HIS A 105 -4.07 13.21 -3.64
C HIS A 105 -3.84 14.53 -2.91
N VAL A 106 -2.63 14.74 -2.42
CA VAL A 106 -2.22 15.96 -1.70
C VAL A 106 -1.20 16.71 -2.56
N ASP A 107 -1.63 17.88 -3.06
CA ASP A 107 -0.77 18.74 -3.88
C ASP A 107 0.32 19.41 -3.04
N VAL A 108 1.58 19.18 -3.39
CA VAL A 108 2.72 19.85 -2.73
C VAL A 108 3.11 21.16 -3.42
N GLY A 109 2.35 21.60 -4.44
CA GLY A 109 2.71 22.76 -5.25
C GLY A 109 4.08 22.59 -5.90
N ARG A 110 4.95 23.58 -5.75
CA ARG A 110 6.38 23.46 -6.03
C ARG A 110 7.19 23.29 -4.73
N TYR A 111 6.69 22.44 -3.82
CA TYR A 111 7.15 22.24 -2.44
C TYR A 111 6.84 23.45 -1.55
N ASP A 112 5.72 24.14 -1.82
CA ASP A 112 5.21 25.31 -1.11
C ASP A 112 3.79 25.13 -0.56
N LYS A 113 3.15 23.97 -0.84
CA LYS A 113 1.81 23.61 -0.33
C LYS A 113 1.87 22.32 0.50
N ASN A 114 1.04 22.23 1.51
CA ASN A 114 0.85 21.04 2.34
C ASN A 114 2.16 20.45 2.93
N MET A 115 3.23 21.23 3.01
CA MET A 115 4.54 20.75 3.49
C MET A 115 4.57 20.47 4.99
N ASN A 116 3.61 21.03 5.76
CA ASN A 116 3.35 20.67 7.14
C ASN A 116 2.96 19.21 7.29
N LEU A 117 2.20 18.64 6.34
CA LEU A 117 1.80 17.23 6.35
C LEU A 117 2.97 16.28 6.07
N ILE A 118 3.91 16.68 5.22
CA ILE A 118 5.17 15.96 5.02
C ILE A 118 5.91 15.82 6.36
N SER A 119 5.96 16.92 7.12
CA SER A 119 6.59 16.93 8.45
C SER A 119 5.78 16.12 9.48
N TYR A 120 4.45 16.22 9.45
CA TYR A 120 3.53 15.47 10.31
C TYR A 120 3.75 13.96 10.18
N PHE A 121 3.89 13.46 8.96
CA PHE A 121 4.18 12.04 8.68
C PHE A 121 5.66 11.69 8.81
N LYS A 122 6.52 12.62 9.20
CA LYS A 122 7.99 12.42 9.35
C LYS A 122 8.65 11.92 8.06
N ILE A 123 8.14 12.32 6.91
CA ILE A 123 8.69 11.96 5.60
C ILE A 123 9.91 12.85 5.33
N PRO A 124 11.06 12.28 4.90
CA PRO A 124 12.20 13.07 4.47
C PRO A 124 11.86 13.98 3.28
N LYS A 125 12.12 15.30 3.39
CA LYS A 125 11.72 16.30 2.38
C LYS A 125 12.51 16.21 1.09
N GLU A 126 13.75 15.74 1.17
CA GLU A 126 14.76 15.79 0.10
C GLU A 126 14.59 14.70 -0.96
N GLU A 127 13.67 13.77 -0.78
CA GLU A 127 13.61 12.57 -1.61
C GLU A 127 12.60 12.63 -2.76
N GLY A 128 12.07 13.79 -3.08
CA GLY A 128 11.19 14.02 -4.24
C GLY A 128 9.74 13.50 -4.07
N VAL A 129 9.00 13.51 -5.18
CA VAL A 129 7.61 13.05 -5.29
C VAL A 129 7.45 12.14 -6.52
N PRO A 130 6.44 11.24 -6.56
CA PRO A 130 5.36 11.08 -5.56
C PRO A 130 5.83 10.42 -4.27
N ARG A 131 5.17 10.77 -3.15
CA ARG A 131 5.30 10.05 -1.89
C ARG A 131 4.00 9.34 -1.61
N VAL A 132 4.04 8.04 -1.48
CA VAL A 132 2.87 7.18 -1.28
C VAL A 132 2.89 6.63 0.14
N LEU A 133 1.83 6.89 0.90
CA LEU A 133 1.60 6.32 2.22
C LEU A 133 0.38 5.41 2.15
N VAL A 134 0.56 4.15 2.51
CA VAL A 134 -0.50 3.15 2.61
C VAL A 134 -0.74 2.84 4.08
N PHE A 135 -1.99 2.91 4.52
CA PHE A 135 -2.34 2.74 5.93
C PHE A 135 -3.08 1.42 6.17
N ASP A 136 -2.93 0.87 7.38
CA ASP A 136 -3.79 -0.20 7.87
C ASP A 136 -5.09 0.35 8.49
N ASN A 137 -5.95 -0.55 8.98
CA ASN A 137 -7.21 -0.20 9.65
C ASN A 137 -7.03 0.42 11.06
N LYS A 138 -5.78 0.51 11.55
CA LYS A 138 -5.41 1.18 12.81
C LYS A 138 -4.67 2.50 12.56
N LYS A 139 -4.65 2.97 11.32
CA LYS A 139 -3.95 4.17 10.86
C LYS A 139 -2.42 4.08 10.95
N ASN A 140 -1.83 2.89 11.01
CA ASN A 140 -0.38 2.74 10.91
C ASN A 140 0.04 2.78 9.45
N ILE A 141 1.17 3.42 9.15
CA ILE A 141 1.75 3.42 7.80
C ILE A 141 2.47 2.09 7.58
N LEU A 142 2.03 1.33 6.57
CA LEU A 142 2.58 0.01 6.25
C LEU A 142 3.90 0.07 5.50
N ASN A 143 4.17 1.17 4.79
CA ASN A 143 5.27 1.30 3.84
C ASN A 143 6.21 2.47 4.14
N MET A 144 6.45 2.80 5.41
CA MET A 144 7.26 3.95 5.82
C MET A 144 8.64 3.99 5.12
N GLU A 145 9.30 2.84 5.01
CA GLU A 145 10.64 2.71 4.41
C GLU A 145 10.64 2.84 2.88
N SER A 146 9.47 2.70 2.23
CA SER A 146 9.32 2.73 0.77
C SER A 146 8.36 3.81 0.26
N THR A 147 8.11 4.87 1.06
CA THR A 147 7.21 5.96 0.65
C THR A 147 7.64 6.64 -0.66
N LYS A 148 8.93 6.60 -1.01
CA LYS A 148 9.52 7.18 -2.21
C LYS A 148 9.63 6.21 -3.40
N GLU A 149 9.17 4.98 -3.28
CA GLU A 149 9.34 3.92 -4.29
C GLU A 149 8.99 4.39 -5.71
N TRP A 150 7.96 5.20 -5.83
CA TRP A 150 7.42 5.62 -7.13
C TRP A 150 7.94 6.96 -7.63
N THR A 151 8.98 7.54 -7.02
CA THR A 151 9.69 8.71 -7.58
C THR A 151 10.40 8.38 -8.90
N THR A 152 10.45 7.10 -9.26
CA THR A 152 10.97 6.55 -10.52
C THR A 152 9.90 5.80 -11.32
N ALA A 153 8.61 6.14 -11.16
CA ALA A 153 7.50 5.44 -11.81
C ALA A 153 7.61 5.39 -13.33
N ARG A 154 8.27 6.40 -13.95
CA ARG A 154 8.51 6.44 -15.41
C ARG A 154 9.41 5.30 -15.91
N ASP A 155 10.25 4.76 -15.06
CA ASP A 155 11.23 3.72 -15.39
C ASP A 155 10.74 2.31 -15.00
N ARG A 156 9.47 2.22 -14.54
CA ARG A 156 8.89 1.00 -14.00
C ARG A 156 7.76 0.48 -14.89
N LYS A 157 7.57 -0.84 -14.86
CA LYS A 157 6.42 -1.47 -15.53
C LYS A 157 5.15 -1.24 -14.71
N GLN A 158 4.01 -1.06 -15.39
CA GLN A 158 2.71 -0.88 -14.74
C GLN A 158 2.34 -2.07 -13.82
N GLN A 159 2.72 -3.29 -14.22
CA GLN A 159 2.52 -4.48 -13.40
C GLN A 159 3.33 -4.44 -12.09
N GLU A 160 4.53 -3.86 -12.07
CA GLU A 160 5.31 -3.70 -10.83
C GLU A 160 4.61 -2.76 -9.85
N ILE A 161 4.07 -1.65 -10.37
CA ILE A 161 3.25 -0.71 -9.57
C ILE A 161 2.02 -1.44 -9.02
N PHE A 162 1.35 -2.23 -9.83
CA PHE A 162 0.17 -2.98 -9.40
C PHE A 162 0.52 -4.03 -8.32
N ASN A 163 1.57 -4.81 -8.53
CA ASN A 163 2.02 -5.82 -7.57
C ASN A 163 2.34 -5.21 -6.20
N TYR A 164 2.90 -4.00 -6.17
CA TYR A 164 3.16 -3.28 -4.92
C TYR A 164 1.88 -3.05 -4.11
N PHE A 165 0.81 -2.59 -4.74
CA PHE A 165 -0.46 -2.38 -4.04
C PHE A 165 -1.13 -3.71 -3.68
N GLN A 166 -1.03 -4.75 -4.53
CA GLN A 166 -1.53 -6.08 -4.20
C GLN A 166 -0.84 -6.67 -2.95
N ALA A 167 0.46 -6.42 -2.80
CA ALA A 167 1.24 -6.90 -1.65
C ALA A 167 0.92 -6.17 -0.33
N LEU A 168 0.34 -4.96 -0.39
CA LEU A 168 0.02 -4.13 0.79
C LEU A 168 -1.44 -4.23 1.23
N VAL A 169 -2.32 -4.90 0.47
CA VAL A 169 -3.72 -5.07 0.84
C VAL A 169 -3.85 -5.99 2.06
N GLN A 170 -4.77 -5.65 2.98
CA GLN A 170 -5.03 -6.40 4.22
C GLN A 170 -6.50 -6.80 4.33
#